data_fb3ee5fd9a56a0c5b40892ec7726f65d
#
_entry.id   fb3ee5fd9a56a0c5b40892ec7726f65d
#
_cell.length_a   1.000
_cell.length_b   1.000
_cell.length_c   1.000
_cell.angle_alpha   90.00
_cell.angle_beta   90.00
_cell.angle_gamma   90.00
#
_symmetry.space_group_name_H-M   'P 1'
#
loop_
_entity.id
_entity.type
_entity.pdbx_description
1 polymer ?
#
loop_
_entity_poly.entity_id
_entity_poly.type
_entity_poly.pdbx_seq_one_letter_code
_entity_poly.pdbx_strand_id
1 'polypeptide(L)'
;MKKLLLIALTVPSFALAEDFKLVCQGEVSTFRNDVLEDTSKASRSLQVKDDSMVIDSVTYKNKIFDYGAIKGSSKYVKNDAQVVVETTQVSNECDTALLSVKLNRSSGMIESTSKRIGACDGSSFTTSSKFIGKCK
;
A
#
# COMPACT_ATOMS: atom_id res chain seq x y z
N MET A 1 25.20 1.60 -51.47
CA MET A 1 25.32 1.00 -50.12
C MET A 1 24.44 1.75 -49.14
N LYS A 2 23.31 1.17 -48.76
CA LYS A 2 22.41 1.75 -47.77
C LYS A 2 22.89 1.31 -46.39
N LYS A 3 23.39 2.23 -45.57
CA LYS A 3 23.65 1.98 -44.14
C LYS A 3 22.31 1.92 -43.41
N LEU A 4 21.92 0.72 -43.01
CA LEU A 4 20.82 0.56 -42.04
C LEU A 4 21.33 1.03 -40.68
N LEU A 5 20.78 2.15 -40.21
CA LEU A 5 20.99 2.61 -38.85
C LEU A 5 20.06 1.81 -37.95
N LEU A 6 20.57 0.81 -37.23
CA LEU A 6 19.86 0.10 -36.20
C LEU A 6 19.72 1.03 -35.00
N ILE A 7 18.58 1.68 -34.86
CA ILE A 7 18.24 2.39 -33.63
C ILE A 7 17.82 1.31 -32.61
N ALA A 8 18.74 0.97 -31.72
CA ALA A 8 18.42 0.17 -30.55
C ALA A 8 17.52 1.00 -29.63
N LEU A 9 16.22 0.71 -29.63
CA LEU A 9 15.30 1.20 -28.63
C LEU A 9 15.68 0.54 -27.29
N THR A 10 16.46 1.25 -26.49
CA THR A 10 16.66 0.90 -25.09
C THR A 10 15.37 1.22 -24.33
N VAL A 11 14.49 0.24 -24.23
CA VAL A 11 13.38 0.26 -23.29
C VAL A 11 14.02 0.24 -21.90
N PRO A 12 13.79 1.24 -21.04
CA PRO A 12 14.30 1.19 -19.68
C PRO A 12 13.63 0.00 -18.97
N SER A 13 14.41 -1.03 -18.75
CA SER A 13 13.98 -2.21 -18.00
C SER A 13 13.86 -1.84 -16.52
N PHE A 14 12.73 -1.30 -16.09
CA PHE A 14 12.38 -1.22 -14.67
C PHE A 14 12.13 -2.61 -14.06
N ALA A 15 12.32 -3.68 -14.83
CA ALA A 15 11.90 -5.04 -14.47
C ALA A 15 12.79 -5.74 -13.45
N LEU A 16 14.00 -5.24 -13.13
CA LEU A 16 14.98 -5.97 -12.31
C LEU A 16 15.66 -5.15 -11.23
N ALA A 17 15.21 -3.94 -10.91
CA ALA A 17 15.69 -3.26 -9.71
C ALA A 17 15.17 -4.01 -8.49
N GLU A 18 16.05 -4.66 -7.73
CA GLU A 18 15.72 -5.39 -6.51
C GLU A 18 15.03 -4.46 -5.50
N ASP A 19 15.52 -3.22 -5.38
CA ASP A 19 14.98 -2.19 -4.51
C ASP A 19 14.75 -0.89 -5.29
N PHE A 20 13.62 -0.24 -5.06
CA PHE A 20 13.35 1.08 -5.63
C PHE A 20 12.57 1.98 -4.68
N LYS A 21 12.78 3.29 -4.83
CA LYS A 21 12.11 4.33 -4.05
C LYS A 21 11.19 5.13 -4.95
N LEU A 22 10.01 5.45 -4.45
CA LEU A 22 8.99 6.23 -5.13
C LEU A 22 8.42 7.30 -4.21
N VAL A 23 7.99 8.40 -4.80
CA VAL A 23 7.13 9.38 -4.15
C VAL A 23 5.79 9.37 -4.84
N CYS A 24 4.72 9.15 -4.09
CA CYS A 24 3.37 9.08 -4.60
C CYS A 24 2.62 10.34 -4.19
N GLN A 25 1.99 11.00 -5.14
CA GLN A 25 1.12 12.15 -4.91
C GLN A 25 -0.30 11.79 -5.31
N GLY A 26 -1.25 12.16 -4.49
CA GLY A 26 -2.65 11.81 -4.70
C GLY A 26 -3.59 12.47 -3.71
N GLU A 27 -4.73 11.85 -3.54
CA GLU A 27 -5.79 12.29 -2.64
C GLU A 27 -6.10 11.25 -1.58
N VAL A 28 -6.30 11.71 -0.35
CA VAL A 28 -6.82 10.93 0.76
C VAL A 28 -8.27 11.31 1.01
N SER A 29 -9.15 10.33 1.02
CA SER A 29 -10.53 10.48 1.44
C SER A 29 -10.75 9.72 2.74
N THR A 30 -11.36 10.36 3.71
CA THR A 30 -11.68 9.77 5.02
C THR A 30 -13.18 9.60 5.18
N PHE A 31 -13.55 8.49 5.80
CA PHE A 31 -14.96 8.09 5.99
C PHE A 31 -15.20 7.68 7.44
N ARG A 32 -16.38 7.99 7.94
CA ARG A 32 -16.89 7.48 9.21
C ARG A 32 -18.27 6.84 8.98
N ASN A 33 -18.43 5.58 9.39
CA ASN A 33 -19.61 4.78 9.13
C ASN A 33 -20.04 4.85 7.65
N ASP A 34 -19.05 4.72 6.74
CA ASP A 34 -19.18 4.79 5.29
C ASP A 34 -19.65 6.14 4.72
N VAL A 35 -19.69 7.20 5.55
CA VAL A 35 -19.97 8.58 5.11
C VAL A 35 -18.67 9.32 4.91
N LEU A 36 -18.50 9.94 3.74
CA LEU A 36 -17.34 10.79 3.43
C LEU A 36 -17.30 12.00 4.38
N GLU A 37 -16.19 12.17 5.11
CA GLU A 37 -15.97 13.31 6.01
C GLU A 37 -15.05 14.36 5.37
N ASP A 38 -13.99 13.94 4.73
CA ASP A 38 -12.98 14.86 4.18
C ASP A 38 -12.24 14.26 2.97
N THR A 39 -11.73 15.14 2.13
CA THR A 39 -10.81 14.79 1.03
C THR A 39 -9.71 15.83 0.96
N SER A 40 -8.47 15.39 0.98
CA SER A 40 -7.29 16.26 0.96
C SER A 40 -6.19 15.70 0.07
N LYS A 41 -5.30 16.57 -0.42
CA LYS A 41 -4.10 16.14 -1.13
C LYS A 41 -3.07 15.60 -0.15
N ALA A 42 -2.39 14.54 -0.53
CA ALA A 42 -1.36 13.91 0.28
C ALA A 42 -0.20 13.40 -0.58
N SER A 43 0.96 13.29 0.05
CA SER A 43 2.14 12.65 -0.50
C SER A 43 2.52 11.45 0.36
N ARG A 44 2.98 10.35 -0.28
CA ARG A 44 3.47 9.15 0.39
C ARG A 44 4.86 8.80 -0.12
N SER A 45 5.71 8.38 0.78
CA SER A 45 7.04 7.86 0.45
C SER A 45 7.00 6.34 0.47
N LEU A 46 7.46 5.71 -0.60
CA LEU A 46 7.53 4.26 -0.72
C LEU A 46 8.97 3.82 -0.95
N GLN A 47 9.37 2.76 -0.29
CA GLN A 47 10.55 1.98 -0.64
C GLN A 47 10.14 0.53 -0.81
N VAL A 48 10.25 0.03 -2.02
CA VAL A 48 9.93 -1.37 -2.37
C VAL A 48 11.22 -2.17 -2.37
N LYS A 49 11.23 -3.25 -1.59
CA LYS A 49 12.33 -4.22 -1.49
C LYS A 49 11.84 -5.59 -1.93
N ASP A 50 12.73 -6.58 -1.97
CA ASP A 50 12.34 -7.94 -2.37
C ASP A 50 11.37 -8.60 -1.38
N ASP A 51 11.56 -8.36 -0.08
CA ASP A 51 10.84 -9.02 1.00
C ASP A 51 9.90 -8.10 1.77
N SER A 52 9.86 -6.81 1.44
CA SER A 52 9.12 -5.81 2.21
C SER A 52 8.82 -4.53 1.42
N MET A 53 7.87 -3.77 1.91
CA MET A 53 7.60 -2.41 1.49
C MET A 53 7.65 -1.49 2.70
N VAL A 54 8.33 -0.36 2.57
CA VAL A 54 8.30 0.72 3.56
C VAL A 54 7.41 1.83 3.03
N ILE A 55 6.40 2.20 3.81
CA ILE A 55 5.46 3.29 3.51
C ILE A 55 5.56 4.31 4.64
N ASP A 56 5.98 5.54 4.33
CA ASP A 56 6.13 6.62 5.32
C ASP A 56 6.87 6.16 6.60
N SER A 57 7.98 5.44 6.44
CA SER A 57 8.83 4.87 7.51
C SER A 57 8.27 3.62 8.22
N VAL A 58 7.12 3.10 7.85
CA VAL A 58 6.57 1.85 8.38
C VAL A 58 6.91 0.70 7.45
N THR A 59 7.51 -0.37 7.98
CA THR A 59 7.90 -1.55 7.21
C THR A 59 6.81 -2.62 7.26
N TYR A 60 6.38 -3.07 6.07
CA TYR A 60 5.43 -4.16 5.87
C TYR A 60 6.12 -5.34 5.19
N LYS A 61 6.08 -6.49 5.84
CA LYS A 61 6.64 -7.76 5.34
C LYS A 61 5.77 -8.93 5.77
N ASN A 62 6.00 -10.11 5.23
CA ASN A 62 5.31 -11.31 5.67
C ASN A 62 5.59 -11.57 7.15
N LYS A 63 4.55 -11.54 7.96
CA LYS A 63 4.64 -11.72 9.41
C LYS A 63 3.31 -12.17 9.98
N ILE A 64 3.35 -13.13 10.90
CA ILE A 64 2.27 -13.45 11.83
C ILE A 64 2.73 -13.01 13.21
N PHE A 65 1.89 -12.31 13.93
CA PHE A 65 2.22 -11.83 15.27
C PHE A 65 1.10 -12.09 16.27
N ASP A 66 1.51 -12.40 17.48
CA ASP A 66 0.64 -12.57 18.65
C ASP A 66 1.35 -11.97 19.86
N TYR A 67 0.83 -10.85 20.30
CA TYR A 67 1.31 -10.11 21.49
C TYR A 67 0.24 -10.12 22.60
N GLY A 68 -0.52 -11.22 22.72
CA GLY A 68 -1.60 -11.33 23.68
C GLY A 68 -2.85 -10.58 23.22
N ALA A 69 -3.05 -9.35 23.69
CA ALA A 69 -4.21 -8.54 23.33
C ALA A 69 -4.19 -8.08 21.86
N ILE A 70 -3.05 -8.11 21.17
CA ILE A 70 -2.87 -7.69 19.78
C ILE A 70 -2.40 -8.88 18.96
N LYS A 71 -3.21 -9.30 18.00
CA LYS A 71 -2.90 -10.40 17.09
C LYS A 71 -3.13 -10.00 15.66
N GLY A 72 -2.39 -10.58 14.75
CA GLY A 72 -2.62 -10.30 13.34
C GLY A 72 -1.62 -10.91 12.39
N SER A 73 -1.71 -10.49 11.15
CA SER A 73 -0.80 -10.89 10.09
C SER A 73 -0.58 -9.76 9.09
N SER A 74 0.57 -9.76 8.48
CA SER A 74 0.90 -8.92 7.34
C SER A 74 1.39 -9.82 6.21
N LYS A 75 0.90 -9.58 5.00
CA LYS A 75 1.26 -10.27 3.78
C LYS A 75 1.84 -9.29 2.79
N TYR A 76 2.95 -9.64 2.22
CA TYR A 76 3.63 -8.88 1.17
C TYR A 76 3.83 -9.77 -0.06
N VAL A 77 3.43 -9.26 -1.22
CA VAL A 77 3.63 -9.93 -2.51
C VAL A 77 4.17 -8.93 -3.51
N LYS A 78 5.26 -9.28 -4.17
CA LYS A 78 5.86 -8.51 -5.26
C LYS A 78 5.99 -9.41 -6.47
N ASN A 79 5.49 -8.95 -7.61
CA ASN A 79 5.69 -9.57 -8.92
C ASN A 79 5.90 -8.50 -10.00
N ASP A 80 5.99 -8.89 -11.26
CA ASP A 80 6.26 -7.97 -12.36
C ASP A 80 5.12 -6.96 -12.60
N ALA A 81 3.89 -7.32 -12.25
CA ALA A 81 2.70 -6.49 -12.47
C ALA A 81 2.40 -5.55 -11.30
N GLN A 82 2.60 -6.01 -10.07
CA GLN A 82 2.14 -5.29 -8.89
C GLN A 82 2.95 -5.61 -7.63
N VAL A 83 2.83 -4.70 -6.66
CA VAL A 83 3.24 -4.91 -5.27
C VAL A 83 1.99 -4.77 -4.39
N VAL A 84 1.76 -5.73 -3.52
CA VAL A 84 0.58 -5.77 -2.64
C VAL A 84 1.02 -5.97 -1.20
N VAL A 85 0.44 -5.17 -0.31
CA VAL A 85 0.51 -5.34 1.15
C VAL A 85 -0.90 -5.51 1.68
N GLU A 86 -1.11 -6.50 2.50
CA GLU A 86 -2.35 -6.71 3.24
C GLU A 86 -2.01 -6.97 4.71
N THR A 87 -2.58 -6.20 5.61
CA THR A 87 -2.38 -6.35 7.04
C THR A 87 -3.72 -6.41 7.75
N THR A 88 -3.87 -7.38 8.63
CA THR A 88 -5.00 -7.51 9.53
C THR A 88 -4.50 -7.54 10.96
N GLN A 89 -5.09 -6.71 11.82
CA GLN A 89 -4.77 -6.67 13.23
C GLN A 89 -6.07 -6.65 14.03
N VAL A 90 -6.14 -7.48 15.07
CA VAL A 90 -7.22 -7.49 16.04
C VAL A 90 -6.65 -7.12 17.40
N SER A 91 -7.28 -6.16 18.07
CA SER A 91 -6.90 -5.69 19.40
C SER A 91 -8.03 -5.94 20.38
N ASN A 92 -7.73 -6.54 21.54
CA ASN A 92 -8.69 -6.84 22.58
C ASN A 92 -9.95 -7.61 22.09
N GLU A 93 -9.80 -8.44 21.04
CA GLU A 93 -10.88 -9.25 20.43
C GLU A 93 -12.07 -8.47 19.88
N CYS A 94 -12.05 -7.14 19.94
CA CYS A 94 -13.21 -6.30 19.57
C CYS A 94 -12.87 -5.13 18.63
N ASP A 95 -11.60 -4.85 18.39
CA ASP A 95 -11.15 -3.76 17.52
C ASP A 95 -10.30 -4.37 16.38
N THR A 96 -10.73 -4.17 15.14
CA THR A 96 -10.06 -4.71 13.96
C THR A 96 -9.54 -3.58 13.08
N ALA A 97 -8.26 -3.65 12.74
CA ALA A 97 -7.63 -2.76 11.77
C ALA A 97 -7.21 -3.55 10.53
N LEU A 98 -7.56 -3.05 9.38
CA LEU A 98 -7.25 -3.61 8.06
C LEU A 98 -6.48 -2.58 7.26
N LEU A 99 -5.42 -3.01 6.60
CA LEU A 99 -4.68 -2.22 5.62
C LEU A 99 -4.53 -3.03 4.34
N SER A 100 -4.83 -2.41 3.21
CA SER A 100 -4.54 -2.94 1.89
C SER A 100 -3.85 -1.87 1.07
N VAL A 101 -2.71 -2.21 0.49
CA VAL A 101 -1.96 -1.33 -0.42
C VAL A 101 -1.67 -2.08 -1.69
N LYS A 102 -1.98 -1.48 -2.83
CA LYS A 102 -1.72 -2.04 -4.15
C LYS A 102 -1.05 -1.00 -5.04
N LEU A 103 0.16 -1.31 -5.46
CA LEU A 103 0.92 -0.53 -6.43
C LEU A 103 0.94 -1.27 -7.77
N ASN A 104 0.40 -0.66 -8.81
CA ASN A 104 0.54 -1.14 -10.18
C ASN A 104 1.89 -0.69 -10.73
N ARG A 105 2.77 -1.62 -11.08
CA ARG A 105 4.14 -1.33 -11.50
C ARG A 105 4.23 -0.72 -12.90
N SER A 106 3.29 -1.02 -13.79
CA SER A 106 3.30 -0.48 -15.15
C SER A 106 2.79 0.95 -15.22
N SER A 107 1.74 1.28 -14.47
CA SER A 107 1.13 2.61 -14.47
C SER A 107 1.69 3.55 -13.40
N GLY A 108 2.32 3.00 -12.35
CA GLY A 108 2.71 3.76 -11.16
C GLY A 108 1.51 4.16 -10.27
N MET A 109 0.31 3.69 -10.57
CA MET A 109 -0.86 3.98 -9.75
C MET A 109 -0.83 3.19 -8.45
N ILE A 110 -1.12 3.87 -7.36
CA ILE A 110 -1.24 3.29 -6.03
C ILE A 110 -2.65 3.50 -5.48
N GLU A 111 -3.18 2.47 -4.87
CA GLU A 111 -4.38 2.52 -4.04
C GLU A 111 -4.06 1.95 -2.67
N SER A 112 -4.37 2.70 -1.62
CA SER A 112 -4.21 2.26 -0.24
C SER A 112 -5.52 2.48 0.50
N THR A 113 -6.01 1.47 1.18
CA THR A 113 -7.19 1.53 2.02
C THR A 113 -6.84 1.10 3.43
N SER A 114 -7.14 1.94 4.40
CA SER A 114 -7.06 1.63 5.82
C SER A 114 -8.46 1.65 6.41
N LYS A 115 -8.84 0.62 7.15
CA LYS A 115 -10.15 0.50 7.77
C LYS A 115 -10.00 0.05 9.22
N ARG A 116 -10.72 0.70 10.12
CA ARG A 116 -10.82 0.30 11.52
C ARG A 116 -12.28 0.08 11.89
N ILE A 117 -12.55 -1.06 12.47
CA ILE A 117 -13.87 -1.45 12.95
C ILE A 117 -13.73 -1.67 14.46
N GLY A 118 -14.35 -0.79 15.23
CA GLY A 118 -14.39 -0.90 16.68
C GLY A 118 -15.76 -1.43 17.11
N ALA A 119 -15.76 -2.44 17.96
CA ALA A 119 -16.97 -3.06 18.51
C ALA A 119 -16.82 -3.37 20.01
N CYS A 120 -16.01 -2.58 20.71
CA CYS A 120 -15.83 -2.69 22.16
C CYS A 120 -16.96 -1.97 22.90
N ASP A 121 -17.31 -2.44 24.11
CA ASP A 121 -18.25 -1.81 25.03
C ASP A 121 -19.67 -1.57 24.48
N GLY A 122 -20.13 -2.45 23.58
CA GLY A 122 -21.48 -2.40 23.03
C GLY A 122 -21.75 -1.28 22.02
N SER A 123 -20.76 -0.43 21.73
CA SER A 123 -20.79 0.52 20.63
C SER A 123 -19.96 0.04 19.46
N SER A 124 -20.42 0.27 18.23
CA SER A 124 -19.67 -0.03 17.02
C SER A 124 -19.44 1.23 16.19
N PHE A 125 -18.26 1.35 15.64
CA PHE A 125 -17.93 2.40 14.67
C PHE A 125 -17.03 1.84 13.58
N THR A 126 -17.11 2.45 12.42
CA THR A 126 -16.20 2.17 11.31
C THR A 126 -15.56 3.47 10.85
N THR A 127 -14.25 3.52 10.84
CA THR A 127 -13.48 4.59 10.20
C THR A 127 -12.66 3.99 9.07
N SER A 128 -12.57 4.69 7.97
CA SER A 128 -11.70 4.29 6.87
C SER A 128 -11.05 5.48 6.20
N SER A 129 -9.89 5.26 5.60
CA SER A 129 -9.29 6.20 4.70
C SER A 129 -8.84 5.50 3.43
N LYS A 130 -8.98 6.19 2.30
CA LYS A 130 -8.55 5.70 1.00
C LYS A 130 -7.60 6.72 0.38
N PHE A 131 -6.41 6.28 0.00
CA PHE A 131 -5.46 7.06 -0.77
C PHE A 131 -5.41 6.52 -2.20
N ILE A 132 -5.57 7.41 -3.17
CA ILE A 132 -5.34 7.12 -4.59
C ILE A 132 -4.33 8.11 -5.11
N GLY A 133 -3.25 7.62 -5.69
CA GLY A 133 -2.18 8.46 -6.16
C GLY A 133 -1.40 7.86 -7.30
N LYS A 134 -0.45 8.66 -7.78
CA LYS A 134 0.53 8.25 -8.78
C LYS A 134 1.92 8.41 -8.23
N CYS A 135 2.72 7.38 -8.42
CA CYS A 135 4.10 7.28 -7.94
C CYS A 135 5.10 7.52 -9.08
N LYS A 136 6.17 8.19 -8.76
CA LYS A 136 7.30 8.45 -9.65
C LYS A 136 8.62 8.19 -8.92
#